data_d992ace0b5d6be6a068ca57a105001c5
#
_entry.id   d992ace0b5d6be6a068ca57a105001c5
#
_cell.length_a   1.000
_cell.length_b   1.000
_cell.length_c   1.000
_cell.angle_alpha   90.00
_cell.angle_beta   90.00
_cell.angle_gamma   90.00
#
_symmetry.space_group_name_H-M   'P 1'
#
loop_
_entity.id
_entity.type
_entity.pdbx_description
1 polymer ?
#
loop_
_entity_poly.entity_id
_entity_poly.type
_entity_poly.pdbx_seq_one_letter_code
_entity_poly.pdbx_strand_id
1 'polypeptide(L)'
;MSTGLTPDEQTTTIVFGDTFALYSDEEFQEFIDFLKTRFERNGIDLREAFAGKRCVDAGCGGGRATILMAEAGASEVVALDLSETNVATTRMRAQQRGCDNVVVQQASLLDVPFEDESFDVVWSNGVLHHTGDTDGTLKEITRLLKPGGWMWLYLYGSGGIYWHMVDWVRATLADVHVSECIAQLQLQNVPVRRIGEWIDDWFVPVLQRYTVEDVRVRLEELGFEGAAALERGTHFDTSQRRIGASATEVELMGDGDVRFWSQKTAQPAGTDDAPLPEAPDGKGSFWDDGAAVTQIDADLDRVRAALEQLEKARGSEAHAYRIMVCGLVHAETRAILETEGPFDVERLQRRLADIARLCEEFARLRT
;
A
#
# COMPACT_ATOMS: atom_id res chain seq x y z
N MET A 1 -30.36 -4.98 -2.59
CA MET A 1 -29.82 -6.00 -3.50
C MET A 1 -28.46 -6.39 -2.93
N SER A 2 -28.16 -7.68 -2.78
CA SER A 2 -26.82 -8.09 -2.34
C SER A 2 -25.81 -7.62 -3.38
N THR A 3 -24.76 -6.94 -2.98
CA THR A 3 -23.71 -6.39 -3.86
C THR A 3 -22.89 -7.46 -4.59
N GLY A 4 -23.13 -8.74 -4.30
CA GLY A 4 -22.34 -9.86 -4.84
C GLY A 4 -20.90 -9.94 -4.30
N LEU A 5 -20.46 -8.96 -3.50
CA LEU A 5 -19.10 -8.89 -2.92
C LEU A 5 -18.97 -9.86 -1.74
N THR A 6 -17.79 -10.48 -1.62
CA THR A 6 -17.40 -11.23 -0.43
C THR A 6 -17.26 -10.31 0.80
N PRO A 7 -17.28 -10.82 2.04
CA PRO A 7 -17.05 -10.00 3.23
C PRO A 7 -15.73 -9.23 3.20
N ASP A 8 -14.67 -9.82 2.69
CA ASP A 8 -13.35 -9.19 2.59
C ASP A 8 -13.36 -8.06 1.55
N GLU A 9 -13.98 -8.27 0.39
CA GLU A 9 -14.15 -7.22 -0.61
C GLU A 9 -15.00 -6.07 -0.08
N GLN A 10 -16.06 -6.34 0.71
CA GLN A 10 -16.87 -5.31 1.35
C GLN A 10 -16.02 -4.48 2.32
N THR A 11 -15.21 -5.12 3.17
CA THR A 11 -14.32 -4.42 4.10
C THR A 11 -13.26 -3.61 3.35
N THR A 12 -12.66 -4.17 2.31
CA THR A 12 -11.70 -3.49 1.44
C THR A 12 -12.31 -2.24 0.80
N THR A 13 -13.55 -2.31 0.30
CA THR A 13 -14.23 -1.14 -0.27
C THR A 13 -14.53 -0.05 0.76
N ILE A 14 -14.79 -0.40 2.02
CA ILE A 14 -14.94 0.58 3.12
C ILE A 14 -13.59 1.23 3.43
N VAL A 15 -12.54 0.42 3.63
CA VAL A 15 -11.19 0.91 3.96
C VAL A 15 -10.73 1.95 2.94
N PHE A 16 -10.76 1.62 1.65
CA PHE A 16 -10.25 2.51 0.60
C PHE A 16 -11.26 3.58 0.16
N GLY A 17 -12.56 3.27 0.13
CA GLY A 17 -13.60 4.22 -0.29
C GLY A 17 -13.73 5.37 0.70
N ASP A 18 -13.86 5.08 1.98
CA ASP A 18 -14.06 6.10 3.01
C ASP A 18 -12.81 6.95 3.23
N THR A 19 -11.60 6.34 3.17
CA THR A 19 -10.36 7.08 3.40
C THR A 19 -9.98 7.98 2.24
N PHE A 20 -10.14 7.53 0.98
CA PHE A 20 -9.79 8.34 -0.19
C PHE A 20 -10.76 9.51 -0.43
N ALA A 21 -11.99 9.38 0.05
CA ALA A 21 -12.96 10.47 0.03
C ALA A 21 -12.62 11.61 1.01
N LEU A 22 -11.77 11.37 2.01
CA LEU A 22 -11.37 12.38 3.00
C LEU A 22 -10.29 13.34 2.49
N TYR A 23 -9.55 12.99 1.41
CA TYR A 23 -8.45 13.84 0.92
C TYR A 23 -8.95 15.16 0.32
N SER A 24 -8.36 16.26 0.77
CA SER A 24 -8.52 17.57 0.15
C SER A 24 -7.93 17.60 -1.27
N ASP A 25 -8.30 18.63 -2.05
CA ASP A 25 -7.73 18.82 -3.39
C ASP A 25 -6.21 19.05 -3.35
N GLU A 26 -5.70 19.67 -2.28
CA GLU A 26 -4.27 19.91 -2.08
C GLU A 26 -3.53 18.59 -1.80
N GLU A 27 -4.04 17.77 -0.87
CA GLU A 27 -3.47 16.45 -0.60
C GLU A 27 -3.54 15.53 -1.83
N PHE A 28 -4.63 15.58 -2.57
CA PHE A 28 -4.77 14.84 -3.82
C PHE A 28 -3.72 15.26 -4.86
N GLN A 29 -3.46 16.57 -5.00
CA GLN A 29 -2.43 17.08 -5.90
C GLN A 29 -1.02 16.67 -5.45
N GLU A 30 -0.74 16.73 -4.14
CA GLU A 30 0.53 16.27 -3.57
C GLU A 30 0.83 14.81 -3.94
N PHE A 31 -0.18 13.93 -3.86
CA PHE A 31 -0.01 12.55 -4.27
C PHE A 31 0.25 12.36 -5.78
N ILE A 32 -0.35 13.19 -6.64
CA ILE A 32 -0.01 13.20 -8.07
C ILE A 32 1.44 13.63 -8.27
N ASP A 33 1.91 14.62 -7.53
CA ASP A 33 3.28 15.12 -7.63
C ASP A 33 4.29 14.09 -7.11
N PHE A 34 3.94 13.27 -6.11
CA PHE A 34 4.76 12.11 -5.74
C PHE A 34 4.88 11.09 -6.87
N LEU A 35 3.81 10.81 -7.60
CA LEU A 35 3.89 9.92 -8.77
C LEU A 35 4.82 10.51 -9.85
N LYS A 36 4.70 11.80 -10.18
CA LYS A 36 5.60 12.49 -11.12
C LYS A 36 7.06 12.36 -10.68
N THR A 37 7.34 12.66 -9.42
CA THR A 37 8.70 12.57 -8.86
C THR A 37 9.27 11.15 -8.97
N ARG A 38 8.46 10.11 -8.77
CA ARG A 38 8.89 8.71 -8.95
C ARG A 38 9.32 8.42 -10.39
N PHE A 39 8.56 8.91 -11.36
CA PHE A 39 8.92 8.80 -12.78
C PHE A 39 10.22 9.53 -13.09
N GLU A 40 10.32 10.81 -12.71
CA GLU A 40 11.50 11.64 -12.93
C GLU A 40 12.78 11.03 -12.35
N ARG A 41 12.72 10.53 -11.10
CA ARG A 41 13.88 9.91 -10.44
C ARG A 41 14.34 8.61 -11.10
N ASN A 42 13.43 7.92 -11.76
CA ASN A 42 13.75 6.71 -12.53
C ASN A 42 14.01 6.99 -14.00
N GLY A 43 14.17 8.26 -14.39
CA GLY A 43 14.50 8.66 -15.76
C GLY A 43 13.40 8.38 -16.77
N ILE A 44 12.14 8.26 -16.32
CA ILE A 44 11.00 7.95 -17.17
C ILE A 44 10.25 9.26 -17.49
N ASP A 45 10.18 9.62 -18.78
CA ASP A 45 9.40 10.76 -19.22
C ASP A 45 7.91 10.42 -19.27
N LEU A 46 7.09 11.23 -18.60
CA LEU A 46 5.65 11.00 -18.49
C LEU A 46 4.93 11.10 -19.85
N ARG A 47 5.38 11.99 -20.73
CA ARG A 47 4.76 12.12 -22.06
C ARG A 47 5.11 10.92 -22.93
N GLU A 48 6.34 10.46 -22.91
CA GLU A 48 6.74 9.23 -23.61
C GLU A 48 6.01 8.01 -23.06
N ALA A 49 5.78 7.98 -21.76
CA ALA A 49 5.05 6.90 -21.08
C ALA A 49 3.57 6.85 -21.50
N PHE A 50 2.88 7.99 -21.69
CA PHE A 50 1.42 8.01 -21.79
C PHE A 50 0.85 8.70 -23.02
N ALA A 51 1.53 9.68 -23.65
CA ALA A 51 0.94 10.46 -24.71
C ALA A 51 0.50 9.62 -25.91
N GLY A 52 -0.75 9.80 -26.33
CA GLY A 52 -1.38 9.08 -27.43
C GLY A 52 -1.72 7.61 -27.15
N LYS A 53 -1.44 7.10 -25.95
CA LYS A 53 -1.65 5.71 -25.56
C LYS A 53 -3.04 5.50 -24.95
N ARG A 54 -3.57 4.30 -25.13
CA ARG A 54 -4.75 3.81 -24.43
C ARG A 54 -4.31 3.13 -23.13
N CYS A 55 -4.73 3.66 -22.00
CA CYS A 55 -4.29 3.24 -20.67
C CYS A 55 -5.44 2.67 -19.85
N VAL A 56 -5.13 1.70 -18.97
CA VAL A 56 -6.07 1.23 -17.93
C VAL A 56 -5.45 1.45 -16.55
N ASP A 57 -6.22 2.04 -15.65
CA ASP A 57 -5.90 2.20 -14.22
C ASP A 57 -6.67 1.11 -13.43
N ALA A 58 -5.99 0.02 -13.15
CA ALA A 58 -6.54 -1.16 -12.50
C ALA A 58 -6.49 -1.00 -10.98
N GLY A 59 -7.63 -0.61 -10.40
CA GLY A 59 -7.77 -0.18 -9.01
C GLY A 59 -7.47 1.31 -8.85
N CYS A 60 -8.29 2.15 -9.49
CA CYS A 60 -8.00 3.58 -9.60
C CYS A 60 -8.11 4.35 -8.27
N GLY A 61 -8.77 3.80 -7.26
CA GLY A 61 -9.01 4.48 -5.98
C GLY A 61 -9.63 5.86 -6.19
N GLY A 62 -9.01 6.88 -5.59
CA GLY A 62 -9.46 8.27 -5.77
C GLY A 62 -9.05 8.93 -7.09
N GLY A 63 -8.46 8.22 -8.06
CA GLY A 63 -8.19 8.71 -9.42
C GLY A 63 -6.83 9.41 -9.61
N ARG A 64 -5.88 9.27 -8.70
CA ARG A 64 -4.58 9.97 -8.78
C ARG A 64 -3.78 9.63 -10.05
N ALA A 65 -3.62 8.34 -10.33
CA ALA A 65 -2.94 7.88 -11.54
C ALA A 65 -3.77 8.09 -12.80
N THR A 66 -5.09 7.93 -12.71
CA THR A 66 -6.04 8.24 -13.78
C THR A 66 -5.83 9.67 -14.30
N ILE A 67 -5.82 10.65 -13.39
CA ILE A 67 -5.62 12.07 -13.73
C ILE A 67 -4.21 12.31 -14.27
N LEU A 68 -3.18 11.73 -13.64
CA LEU A 68 -1.80 11.83 -14.11
C LEU A 68 -1.66 11.39 -15.57
N MET A 69 -2.20 10.21 -15.91
CA MET A 69 -2.13 9.68 -17.28
C MET A 69 -2.93 10.54 -18.27
N ALA A 70 -4.11 11.01 -17.87
CA ALA A 70 -4.94 11.86 -18.70
C ALA A 70 -4.25 13.21 -19.01
N GLU A 71 -3.69 13.88 -17.99
CA GLU A 71 -2.96 15.14 -18.13
C GLU A 71 -1.63 14.96 -18.88
N ALA A 72 -1.00 13.78 -18.82
CA ALA A 72 0.19 13.45 -19.61
C ALA A 72 -0.10 13.20 -21.09
N GLY A 73 -1.37 13.23 -21.50
CA GLY A 73 -1.79 13.17 -22.89
C GLY A 73 -2.18 11.79 -23.41
N ALA A 74 -2.57 10.87 -22.52
CA ALA A 74 -3.16 9.60 -22.95
C ALA A 74 -4.34 9.83 -23.89
N SER A 75 -4.51 8.98 -24.90
CA SER A 75 -5.66 9.07 -25.82
C SER A 75 -6.97 8.67 -25.13
N GLU A 76 -6.90 7.71 -24.22
CA GLU A 76 -7.99 7.27 -23.36
C GLU A 76 -7.41 6.69 -22.08
N VAL A 77 -8.04 6.97 -20.94
CA VAL A 77 -7.76 6.31 -19.66
C VAL A 77 -9.04 5.64 -19.16
N VAL A 78 -9.02 4.32 -19.09
CA VAL A 78 -10.09 3.54 -18.45
C VAL A 78 -9.72 3.30 -17.00
N ALA A 79 -10.49 3.86 -16.08
CA ALA A 79 -10.28 3.74 -14.63
C ALA A 79 -11.25 2.71 -14.06
N LEU A 80 -10.73 1.67 -13.42
CA LEU A 80 -11.50 0.57 -12.84
C LEU A 80 -11.32 0.53 -11.33
N ASP A 81 -12.40 0.38 -10.59
CA ASP A 81 -12.37 0.14 -9.15
C ASP A 81 -13.56 -0.70 -8.71
N LEU A 82 -13.41 -1.48 -7.64
CA LEU A 82 -14.49 -2.27 -7.06
C LEU A 82 -15.45 -1.39 -6.24
N SER A 83 -14.94 -0.30 -5.63
CA SER A 83 -15.68 0.62 -4.79
C SER A 83 -16.49 1.62 -5.63
N GLU A 84 -17.81 1.63 -5.44
CA GLU A 84 -18.69 2.65 -6.05
C GLU A 84 -18.30 4.07 -5.62
N THR A 85 -17.87 4.25 -4.37
CA THR A 85 -17.37 5.52 -3.84
C THR A 85 -16.14 6.02 -4.60
N ASN A 86 -15.17 5.13 -4.85
CA ASN A 86 -13.97 5.45 -5.62
C ASN A 86 -14.30 5.79 -7.07
N VAL A 87 -15.18 5.03 -7.69
CA VAL A 87 -15.69 5.29 -9.06
C VAL A 87 -16.33 6.68 -9.14
N ALA A 88 -17.19 7.03 -8.19
CA ALA A 88 -17.85 8.33 -8.13
C ALA A 88 -16.83 9.47 -7.91
N THR A 89 -15.91 9.30 -6.98
CA THR A 89 -14.86 10.27 -6.66
C THR A 89 -13.94 10.51 -7.85
N THR A 90 -13.46 9.45 -8.51
CA THR A 90 -12.60 9.54 -9.69
C THR A 90 -13.30 10.24 -10.84
N ARG A 91 -14.58 9.92 -11.09
CA ARG A 91 -15.39 10.59 -12.12
C ARG A 91 -15.55 12.07 -11.84
N MET A 92 -15.87 12.44 -10.60
CA MET A 92 -15.99 13.84 -10.16
C MET A 92 -14.68 14.61 -10.41
N ARG A 93 -13.54 14.05 -9.99
CA ARG A 93 -12.22 14.68 -10.15
C ARG A 93 -11.81 14.81 -11.62
N ALA A 94 -12.09 13.81 -12.45
CA ALA A 94 -11.85 13.90 -13.89
C ALA A 94 -12.66 15.04 -14.53
N GLN A 95 -13.95 15.18 -14.19
CA GLN A 95 -14.79 16.29 -14.64
C GLN A 95 -14.28 17.65 -14.18
N GLN A 96 -13.92 17.78 -12.90
CA GLN A 96 -13.39 19.04 -12.34
C GLN A 96 -12.10 19.50 -13.04
N ARG A 97 -11.28 18.55 -13.50
CA ARG A 97 -10.02 18.82 -14.20
C ARG A 97 -10.14 18.89 -15.73
N GLY A 98 -11.35 18.71 -16.26
CA GLY A 98 -11.59 18.74 -17.71
C GLY A 98 -10.90 17.59 -18.46
N CYS A 99 -10.76 16.43 -17.84
CA CYS A 99 -10.18 15.23 -18.45
C CYS A 99 -11.26 14.46 -19.22
N ASP A 100 -11.59 14.93 -20.44
CA ASP A 100 -12.64 14.33 -21.28
C ASP A 100 -12.26 12.96 -21.84
N ASN A 101 -10.98 12.58 -21.75
CA ASN A 101 -10.41 11.31 -22.18
C ASN A 101 -10.44 10.22 -21.11
N VAL A 102 -11.18 10.43 -20.00
CA VAL A 102 -11.30 9.48 -18.88
C VAL A 102 -12.66 8.78 -18.89
N VAL A 103 -12.64 7.45 -18.85
CA VAL A 103 -13.84 6.60 -18.67
C VAL A 103 -13.70 5.86 -17.35
N VAL A 104 -14.69 5.99 -16.44
CA VAL A 104 -14.64 5.37 -15.11
C VAL A 104 -15.72 4.30 -14.99
N GLN A 105 -15.35 3.07 -14.62
CA GLN A 105 -16.25 1.93 -14.50
C GLN A 105 -16.06 1.20 -13.17
N GLN A 106 -17.12 0.69 -12.59
CA GLN A 106 -17.05 -0.25 -11.50
C GLN A 106 -16.80 -1.66 -12.06
N ALA A 107 -15.71 -2.30 -11.65
CA ALA A 107 -15.35 -3.65 -12.07
C ALA A 107 -14.49 -4.36 -11.02
N SER A 108 -14.60 -5.68 -10.97
CA SER A 108 -13.62 -6.54 -10.30
C SER A 108 -12.41 -6.72 -11.21
N LEU A 109 -11.22 -6.72 -10.64
CA LEU A 109 -9.99 -7.01 -11.39
C LEU A 109 -9.76 -8.51 -11.61
N LEU A 110 -10.61 -9.36 -11.05
CA LEU A 110 -10.59 -10.81 -11.29
C LEU A 110 -11.29 -11.21 -12.60
N ASP A 111 -12.12 -10.32 -13.17
CA ASP A 111 -12.85 -10.57 -14.43
C ASP A 111 -13.12 -9.21 -15.10
N VAL A 112 -12.11 -8.71 -15.82
CA VAL A 112 -12.14 -7.38 -16.44
C VAL A 112 -12.82 -7.46 -17.80
N PRO A 113 -13.89 -6.66 -18.09
CA PRO A 113 -14.73 -6.79 -19.28
C PRO A 113 -14.10 -6.13 -20.53
N PHE A 114 -12.84 -6.43 -20.81
CA PHE A 114 -12.11 -5.97 -21.98
C PHE A 114 -11.41 -7.13 -22.68
N GLU A 115 -11.24 -6.98 -23.99
CA GLU A 115 -10.53 -7.94 -24.81
C GLU A 115 -9.02 -7.95 -24.50
N ASP A 116 -8.38 -9.08 -24.79
CA ASP A 116 -6.93 -9.23 -24.70
C ASP A 116 -6.23 -8.19 -25.58
N GLU A 117 -5.04 -7.79 -25.17
CA GLU A 117 -4.16 -6.91 -25.94
C GLU A 117 -4.84 -5.57 -26.38
N SER A 118 -5.74 -5.05 -25.54
CA SER A 118 -6.53 -3.85 -25.86
C SER A 118 -5.92 -2.54 -25.35
N PHE A 119 -4.90 -2.59 -24.47
CA PHE A 119 -4.27 -1.42 -23.86
C PHE A 119 -2.78 -1.33 -24.16
N ASP A 120 -2.27 -0.11 -24.30
CA ASP A 120 -0.84 0.18 -24.47
C ASP A 120 -0.13 0.28 -23.12
N VAL A 121 -0.87 0.66 -22.06
CA VAL A 121 -0.38 0.77 -20.69
C VAL A 121 -1.39 0.17 -19.72
N VAL A 122 -0.90 -0.66 -18.82
CA VAL A 122 -1.63 -1.14 -17.63
C VAL A 122 -0.96 -0.54 -16.40
N TRP A 123 -1.77 0.11 -15.58
CA TRP A 123 -1.35 0.68 -14.30
C TRP A 123 -2.04 -0.05 -13.17
N SER A 124 -1.28 -0.56 -12.20
CA SER A 124 -1.80 -1.07 -10.92
C SER A 124 -0.89 -0.65 -9.78
N ASN A 125 -1.42 0.15 -8.86
CA ASN A 125 -0.61 0.78 -7.82
C ASN A 125 -1.17 0.53 -6.43
N GLY A 126 -0.64 -0.45 -5.73
CA GLY A 126 -1.05 -0.76 -4.36
C GLY A 126 -2.42 -1.45 -4.29
N VAL A 127 -2.71 -2.38 -5.21
CA VAL A 127 -4.05 -2.98 -5.35
C VAL A 127 -4.03 -4.49 -5.24
N LEU A 128 -3.23 -5.18 -6.06
CA LEU A 128 -3.38 -6.62 -6.27
C LEU A 128 -3.15 -7.44 -5.00
N HIS A 129 -2.26 -7.00 -4.13
CA HIS A 129 -1.95 -7.66 -2.86
C HIS A 129 -3.08 -7.51 -1.79
N HIS A 130 -4.15 -6.80 -2.13
CA HIS A 130 -5.38 -6.72 -1.36
C HIS A 130 -6.51 -7.54 -1.96
N THR A 131 -6.26 -8.23 -3.07
CA THR A 131 -7.23 -9.17 -3.66
C THR A 131 -7.07 -10.56 -3.03
N GLY A 132 -8.14 -11.36 -3.08
CA GLY A 132 -8.08 -12.74 -2.62
C GLY A 132 -7.22 -13.66 -3.51
N ASP A 133 -6.87 -13.18 -4.73
CA ASP A 133 -6.08 -13.90 -5.72
C ASP A 133 -5.18 -12.91 -6.48
N THR A 134 -4.03 -12.58 -5.90
CA THR A 134 -3.07 -11.66 -6.50
C THR A 134 -2.54 -12.18 -7.84
N ASP A 135 -2.23 -13.48 -7.94
CA ASP A 135 -1.63 -14.06 -9.13
C ASP A 135 -2.66 -14.15 -10.27
N GLY A 136 -3.91 -14.54 -9.97
CA GLY A 136 -5.01 -14.51 -10.94
C GLY A 136 -5.29 -13.09 -11.42
N THR A 137 -5.32 -12.13 -10.51
CA THR A 137 -5.53 -10.71 -10.86
C THR A 137 -4.37 -10.15 -11.69
N LEU A 138 -3.12 -10.51 -11.36
CA LEU A 138 -1.94 -10.10 -12.15
C LEU A 138 -1.99 -10.67 -13.58
N LYS A 139 -2.37 -11.94 -13.74
CA LYS A 139 -2.60 -12.57 -15.05
C LYS A 139 -3.70 -11.84 -15.83
N GLU A 140 -4.82 -11.56 -15.16
CA GLU A 140 -5.98 -10.89 -15.75
C GLU A 140 -5.64 -9.49 -16.28
N ILE A 141 -4.95 -8.66 -15.51
CA ILE A 141 -4.55 -7.33 -16.00
C ILE A 141 -3.43 -7.41 -17.06
N THR A 142 -2.56 -8.45 -17.00
CA THR A 142 -1.50 -8.65 -17.98
C THR A 142 -2.03 -9.06 -19.36
N ARG A 143 -3.13 -9.84 -19.45
CA ARG A 143 -3.75 -10.19 -20.72
C ARG A 143 -4.24 -8.98 -21.50
N LEU A 144 -4.66 -7.91 -20.77
CA LEU A 144 -5.14 -6.67 -21.38
C LEU A 144 -4.03 -5.89 -22.11
N LEU A 145 -2.78 -6.16 -21.75
CA LEU A 145 -1.64 -5.41 -22.28
C LEU A 145 -1.19 -5.96 -23.63
N LYS A 146 -1.11 -5.07 -24.63
CA LYS A 146 -0.54 -5.38 -25.94
C LYS A 146 0.89 -5.87 -25.84
N PRO A 147 1.36 -6.72 -26.79
CA PRO A 147 2.79 -6.95 -26.96
C PRO A 147 3.52 -5.61 -27.17
N GLY A 148 4.64 -5.41 -26.46
CA GLY A 148 5.36 -4.12 -26.43
C GLY A 148 4.75 -3.04 -25.57
N GLY A 149 3.62 -3.29 -24.94
CA GLY A 149 3.00 -2.38 -23.96
C GLY A 149 3.74 -2.35 -22.62
N TRP A 150 3.40 -1.39 -21.78
CA TRP A 150 4.09 -1.14 -20.53
C TRP A 150 3.17 -1.34 -19.33
N MET A 151 3.70 -1.93 -18.25
CA MET A 151 3.01 -2.09 -16.97
C MET A 151 3.72 -1.31 -15.86
N TRP A 152 2.94 -0.51 -15.12
CA TRP A 152 3.29 -0.10 -13.77
C TRP A 152 2.68 -1.08 -12.79
N LEU A 153 3.52 -1.68 -11.96
CA LEU A 153 3.09 -2.55 -10.87
C LEU A 153 3.70 -2.09 -9.57
N TYR A 154 2.87 -1.89 -8.55
CA TYR A 154 3.30 -1.67 -7.17
C TYR A 154 2.62 -2.67 -6.25
N LEU A 155 3.43 -3.45 -5.54
CA LEU A 155 3.02 -4.37 -4.49
C LEU A 155 3.77 -4.03 -3.19
N TYR A 156 3.23 -4.44 -2.06
CA TYR A 156 3.91 -4.31 -0.77
C TYR A 156 5.05 -5.30 -0.67
N GLY A 157 6.21 -4.79 -0.26
CA GLY A 157 7.40 -5.59 -0.04
C GLY A 157 7.34 -6.36 1.27
N SER A 158 8.07 -7.47 1.34
CA SER A 158 8.17 -8.30 2.52
C SER A 158 9.31 -7.86 3.45
N GLY A 159 9.23 -8.29 4.69
CA GLY A 159 10.24 -7.99 5.72
C GLY A 159 10.20 -6.53 6.18
N GLY A 160 11.17 -6.16 6.99
CA GLY A 160 11.32 -4.82 7.52
C GLY A 160 10.56 -4.55 8.82
N ILE A 161 11.15 -3.73 9.65
CA ILE A 161 10.58 -3.32 10.94
C ILE A 161 9.21 -2.67 10.80
N TYR A 162 8.97 -2.03 9.65
CA TYR A 162 7.69 -1.39 9.38
C TYR A 162 6.54 -2.40 9.40
N TRP A 163 6.65 -3.47 8.63
CA TRP A 163 5.61 -4.49 8.54
C TRP A 163 5.47 -5.29 9.84
N HIS A 164 6.56 -5.48 10.54
CA HIS A 164 6.54 -6.10 11.86
C HIS A 164 5.71 -5.27 12.85
N MET A 165 5.92 -3.96 12.88
CA MET A 165 5.11 -3.03 13.66
C MET A 165 3.65 -3.03 13.19
N VAL A 166 3.39 -3.02 11.87
CA VAL A 166 2.02 -3.09 11.33
C VAL A 166 1.32 -4.37 11.79
N ASP A 167 1.98 -5.53 11.75
CA ASP A 167 1.41 -6.79 12.23
C ASP A 167 1.08 -6.75 13.73
N TRP A 168 1.94 -6.11 14.53
CA TRP A 168 1.67 -5.88 15.94
C TRP A 168 0.43 -5.00 16.15
N VAL A 169 0.28 -3.92 15.38
CA VAL A 169 -0.88 -3.03 15.43
C VAL A 169 -2.15 -3.78 15.01
N ARG A 170 -2.12 -4.51 13.89
CA ARG A 170 -3.25 -5.32 13.41
C ARG A 170 -3.73 -6.31 14.46
N ALA A 171 -2.80 -7.02 15.11
CA ALA A 171 -3.13 -7.94 16.20
C ALA A 171 -3.72 -7.21 17.42
N THR A 172 -3.24 -5.99 17.71
CA THR A 172 -3.71 -5.17 18.82
C THR A 172 -5.11 -4.59 18.59
N LEU A 173 -5.46 -4.29 17.33
CA LEU A 173 -6.74 -3.69 16.94
C LEU A 173 -7.74 -4.71 16.36
N ALA A 174 -7.50 -6.01 16.47
CA ALA A 174 -8.27 -7.06 15.80
C ALA A 174 -9.79 -7.04 16.09
N ASP A 175 -10.21 -6.55 17.25
CA ASP A 175 -11.60 -6.42 17.68
C ASP A 175 -12.16 -4.98 17.58
N VAL A 176 -11.37 -4.04 17.07
CA VAL A 176 -11.76 -2.63 16.87
C VAL A 176 -12.38 -2.47 15.48
N HIS A 177 -13.54 -1.82 15.41
CA HIS A 177 -14.15 -1.55 14.11
C HIS A 177 -13.45 -0.38 13.40
N VAL A 178 -13.26 -0.49 12.08
CA VAL A 178 -12.54 0.51 11.28
C VAL A 178 -13.12 1.92 11.43
N SER A 179 -14.45 2.07 11.44
CA SER A 179 -15.09 3.38 11.60
C SER A 179 -14.86 4.00 12.98
N GLU A 180 -14.77 3.18 14.04
CA GLU A 180 -14.40 3.62 15.37
C GLU A 180 -12.96 4.13 15.40
N CYS A 181 -12.04 3.40 14.74
CA CYS A 181 -10.65 3.80 14.63
C CYS A 181 -10.51 5.16 13.91
N ILE A 182 -11.15 5.32 12.76
CA ILE A 182 -11.16 6.60 12.00
C ILE A 182 -11.66 7.74 12.89
N ALA A 183 -12.80 7.56 13.56
CA ALA A 183 -13.39 8.58 14.43
C ALA A 183 -12.45 8.97 15.58
N GLN A 184 -11.78 8.00 16.22
CA GLN A 184 -10.83 8.25 17.29
C GLN A 184 -9.58 8.99 16.80
N LEU A 185 -9.04 8.61 15.65
CA LEU A 185 -7.87 9.29 15.05
C LEU A 185 -8.21 10.75 14.68
N GLN A 186 -9.41 11.00 14.17
CA GLN A 186 -9.91 12.36 13.91
C GLN A 186 -10.04 13.19 15.20
N LEU A 187 -10.57 12.61 16.28
CA LEU A 187 -10.66 13.24 17.59
C LEU A 187 -9.27 13.56 18.17
N GLN A 188 -8.27 12.78 17.85
CA GLN A 188 -6.88 12.99 18.24
C GLN A 188 -6.14 13.98 17.33
N ASN A 189 -6.84 14.61 16.38
CA ASN A 189 -6.29 15.53 15.38
C ASN A 189 -5.16 14.92 14.53
N VAL A 190 -5.20 13.61 14.26
CA VAL A 190 -4.29 12.99 13.32
C VAL A 190 -4.59 13.53 11.92
N PRO A 191 -3.59 13.98 11.14
CA PRO A 191 -3.80 14.48 9.79
C PRO A 191 -4.52 13.44 8.92
N VAL A 192 -5.48 13.87 8.11
CA VAL A 192 -6.31 12.99 7.27
C VAL A 192 -5.46 12.08 6.39
N ARG A 193 -4.39 12.61 5.81
CA ARG A 193 -3.44 11.82 5.03
C ARG A 193 -2.87 10.63 5.83
N ARG A 194 -2.50 10.87 7.09
CA ARG A 194 -1.99 9.80 7.97
C ARG A 194 -3.08 8.79 8.35
N ILE A 195 -4.31 9.25 8.53
CA ILE A 195 -5.45 8.35 8.78
C ILE A 195 -5.59 7.39 7.61
N GLY A 196 -5.57 7.89 6.37
CA GLY A 196 -5.67 7.06 5.17
C GLY A 196 -4.60 5.98 5.09
N GLU A 197 -3.34 6.34 5.33
CA GLU A 197 -2.22 5.41 5.34
C GLU A 197 -2.34 4.34 6.43
N TRP A 198 -2.69 4.74 7.65
CA TRP A 198 -2.78 3.84 8.79
C TRP A 198 -3.96 2.88 8.67
N ILE A 199 -5.11 3.36 8.22
CA ILE A 199 -6.31 2.53 8.06
C ILE A 199 -6.11 1.48 6.97
N ASP A 200 -5.43 1.83 5.87
CA ASP A 200 -5.03 0.89 4.84
C ASP A 200 -4.19 -0.25 5.44
N ASP A 201 -3.08 0.10 6.09
CA ASP A 201 -2.18 -0.88 6.67
C ASP A 201 -2.83 -1.73 7.79
N TRP A 202 -3.69 -1.12 8.60
CA TRP A 202 -4.18 -1.76 9.83
C TRP A 202 -5.42 -2.61 9.62
N PHE A 203 -6.31 -2.26 8.68
CA PHE A 203 -7.65 -2.84 8.59
C PHE A 203 -7.96 -3.57 7.28
N VAL A 204 -7.14 -3.43 6.24
CA VAL A 204 -7.40 -4.19 5.02
C VAL A 204 -7.37 -5.69 5.33
N PRO A 205 -8.40 -6.48 4.92
CA PRO A 205 -8.50 -7.90 5.31
C PRO A 205 -7.39 -8.76 4.71
N VAL A 206 -7.08 -8.52 3.43
CA VAL A 206 -6.06 -9.24 2.69
C VAL A 206 -4.85 -8.32 2.52
N LEU A 207 -3.71 -8.77 3.01
CA LEU A 207 -2.44 -8.05 2.92
C LEU A 207 -1.33 -9.05 2.59
N GLN A 208 -1.07 -9.23 1.31
CA GLN A 208 0.04 -10.06 0.84
C GLN A 208 1.28 -9.22 0.60
N ARG A 209 2.44 -9.78 0.88
CA ARG A 209 3.74 -9.10 0.75
C ARG A 209 4.68 -9.95 -0.07
N TYR A 210 5.50 -9.32 -0.88
CA TYR A 210 6.35 -9.98 -1.85
C TYR A 210 7.79 -9.50 -1.73
N THR A 211 8.76 -10.36 -1.97
CA THR A 211 10.12 -9.90 -2.23
C THR A 211 10.21 -9.29 -3.63
N VAL A 212 11.22 -8.46 -3.87
CA VAL A 212 11.51 -7.96 -5.23
C VAL A 212 11.70 -9.12 -6.20
N GLU A 213 12.33 -10.21 -5.75
CA GLU A 213 12.57 -11.41 -6.55
C GLU A 213 11.28 -12.14 -6.89
N ASP A 214 10.35 -12.29 -5.94
CA ASP A 214 9.04 -12.92 -6.18
C ASP A 214 8.27 -12.20 -7.28
N VAL A 215 8.28 -10.86 -7.25
CA VAL A 215 7.59 -10.06 -8.27
C VAL A 215 8.31 -10.14 -9.60
N ARG A 216 9.64 -10.11 -9.61
CA ARG A 216 10.45 -10.25 -10.83
C ARG A 216 10.18 -11.58 -11.54
N VAL A 217 10.18 -12.69 -10.81
CA VAL A 217 9.90 -14.02 -11.38
C VAL A 217 8.50 -14.08 -11.99
N ARG A 218 7.48 -13.55 -11.28
CA ARG A 218 6.11 -13.49 -11.81
C ARG A 218 6.00 -12.67 -13.08
N LEU A 219 6.66 -11.52 -13.13
CA LEU A 219 6.68 -10.68 -14.33
C LEU A 219 7.38 -11.38 -15.50
N GLU A 220 8.50 -12.06 -15.26
CA GLU A 220 9.22 -12.81 -16.31
C GLU A 220 8.37 -13.96 -16.88
N GLU A 221 7.66 -14.70 -16.02
CA GLU A 221 6.73 -15.77 -16.46
C GLU A 221 5.56 -15.22 -17.28
N LEU A 222 5.16 -13.97 -17.05
CA LEU A 222 4.11 -13.28 -17.79
C LEU A 222 4.62 -12.53 -19.04
N GLY A 223 5.89 -12.69 -19.38
CA GLY A 223 6.49 -12.15 -20.60
C GLY A 223 7.09 -10.75 -20.45
N PHE A 224 7.47 -10.34 -19.24
CA PHE A 224 8.20 -9.09 -18.99
C PHE A 224 9.70 -9.39 -18.80
N GLU A 225 10.43 -9.55 -19.89
CA GLU A 225 11.86 -9.87 -19.83
C GLU A 225 12.68 -8.71 -19.26
N GLY A 226 13.62 -9.06 -18.35
CA GLY A 226 14.52 -8.10 -17.75
C GLY A 226 13.82 -7.09 -16.84
N ALA A 227 12.70 -7.47 -16.24
CA ALA A 227 12.00 -6.62 -15.28
C ALA A 227 12.92 -6.23 -14.12
N ALA A 228 13.06 -4.92 -13.90
CA ALA A 228 13.87 -4.36 -12.82
C ALA A 228 13.02 -3.49 -11.91
N ALA A 229 13.23 -3.64 -10.60
CA ALA A 229 12.56 -2.80 -9.63
C ALA A 229 13.04 -1.35 -9.74
N LEU A 230 12.08 -0.43 -9.63
CA LEU A 230 12.36 1.01 -9.62
C LEU A 230 13.04 1.44 -8.33
N GLU A 231 13.82 2.50 -8.42
CA GLU A 231 14.40 3.14 -7.25
C GLU A 231 13.35 3.92 -6.45
N ARG A 232 13.64 4.14 -5.18
CA ARG A 232 12.86 5.02 -4.30
C ARG A 232 12.66 6.39 -4.94
N GLY A 233 11.41 6.82 -5.08
CA GLY A 233 11.05 8.07 -5.73
C GLY A 233 11.04 9.28 -4.82
N THR A 234 10.52 9.16 -3.58
CA THR A 234 10.26 10.31 -2.70
C THR A 234 10.64 10.01 -1.25
N HIS A 235 10.75 11.06 -0.42
CA HIS A 235 10.89 10.91 1.03
C HIS A 235 9.66 10.21 1.66
N PHE A 236 8.55 10.22 0.97
CA PHE A 236 7.32 9.57 1.39
C PHE A 236 7.39 8.04 1.26
N ASP A 237 8.26 7.53 0.40
CA ASP A 237 8.49 6.10 0.20
C ASP A 237 9.41 5.55 1.30
N THR A 238 8.99 5.68 2.55
CA THR A 238 9.81 5.41 3.74
C THR A 238 10.01 3.93 4.01
N SER A 239 9.05 3.11 3.60
CA SER A 239 9.14 1.65 3.66
C SER A 239 9.92 1.05 2.50
N GLN A 240 10.31 1.85 1.51
CA GLN A 240 10.97 1.39 0.30
C GLN A 240 12.47 1.16 0.51
N ARG A 241 12.95 0.00 0.07
CA ARG A 241 14.37 -0.33 0.02
C ARG A 241 15.14 0.66 -0.86
N ARG A 242 16.27 1.16 -0.36
CA ARG A 242 17.21 1.97 -1.15
C ARG A 242 18.15 1.05 -1.91
N ILE A 243 18.34 1.28 -3.21
CA ILE A 243 19.35 0.58 -3.99
C ILE A 243 20.74 0.94 -3.43
N GLY A 244 21.55 -0.07 -3.17
CA GLY A 244 22.86 0.11 -2.51
C GLY A 244 22.80 0.30 -1.00
N ALA A 245 21.67 0.00 -0.38
CA ALA A 245 21.51 0.03 1.07
C ALA A 245 22.51 -0.88 1.78
N SER A 246 22.96 -0.47 2.97
CA SER A 246 23.76 -1.30 3.86
C SER A 246 22.97 -2.54 4.33
N ALA A 247 23.65 -3.57 4.82
CA ALA A 247 22.98 -4.75 5.38
C ALA A 247 21.97 -4.38 6.48
N THR A 248 22.30 -3.42 7.34
CA THR A 248 21.40 -2.91 8.39
C THR A 248 20.18 -2.21 7.82
N GLU A 249 20.33 -1.42 6.75
CA GLU A 249 19.18 -0.78 6.09
C GLU A 249 18.25 -1.81 5.44
N VAL A 250 18.82 -2.86 4.82
CA VAL A 250 18.04 -3.98 4.28
C VAL A 250 17.27 -4.69 5.38
N GLU A 251 17.90 -4.96 6.52
CA GLU A 251 17.26 -5.56 7.69
C GLU A 251 16.09 -4.70 8.21
N LEU A 252 16.25 -3.40 8.28
CA LEU A 252 15.24 -2.49 8.83
C LEU A 252 14.10 -2.17 7.84
N MET A 253 14.40 -2.10 6.55
CA MET A 253 13.44 -1.71 5.50
C MET A 253 12.79 -2.89 4.81
N GLY A 254 13.40 -4.09 4.87
CA GLY A 254 12.99 -5.23 4.04
C GLY A 254 13.05 -4.88 2.55
N ASP A 255 12.15 -5.45 1.76
CA ASP A 255 12.01 -5.12 0.34
C ASP A 255 11.27 -3.79 0.09
N GLY A 256 10.67 -3.21 1.13
CA GLY A 256 9.98 -1.92 1.06
C GLY A 256 8.76 -1.95 0.12
N ASP A 257 8.61 -0.88 -0.66
CA ASP A 257 7.59 -0.81 -1.70
C ASP A 257 8.14 -1.35 -3.01
N VAL A 258 7.64 -2.49 -3.45
CA VAL A 258 8.13 -3.16 -4.67
C VAL A 258 7.43 -2.59 -5.89
N ARG A 259 8.13 -1.76 -6.66
CA ARG A 259 7.61 -1.08 -7.86
C ARG A 259 8.37 -1.48 -9.10
N PHE A 260 7.63 -1.69 -10.19
CA PHE A 260 8.16 -2.00 -11.51
C PHE A 260 7.53 -1.12 -12.57
N TRP A 261 8.31 -0.73 -13.56
CA TRP A 261 7.86 -0.21 -14.84
C TRP A 261 8.51 -1.05 -15.91
N SER A 262 7.75 -2.00 -16.46
CA SER A 262 8.31 -3.06 -17.31
C SER A 262 7.54 -3.17 -18.63
N GLN A 263 8.24 -3.52 -19.69
CA GLN A 263 7.66 -3.71 -21.01
C GLN A 263 7.36 -5.20 -21.24
N LYS A 264 6.13 -5.51 -21.67
CA LYS A 264 5.74 -6.85 -22.09
C LYS A 264 6.39 -7.15 -23.44
N THR A 265 7.13 -8.24 -23.54
CA THR A 265 7.74 -8.68 -24.79
C THR A 265 6.72 -9.29 -25.75
N ALA A 266 7.09 -9.50 -27.01
CA ALA A 266 6.14 -9.93 -28.05
C ALA A 266 5.63 -11.36 -27.92
N GLN A 267 6.24 -12.18 -27.06
CA GLN A 267 5.76 -13.53 -26.75
C GLN A 267 6.11 -13.93 -25.33
N PRO A 268 5.15 -14.45 -24.52
CA PRO A 268 5.48 -15.05 -23.23
C PRO A 268 6.37 -16.28 -23.43
N ALA A 269 7.36 -16.43 -22.57
CA ALA A 269 8.23 -17.61 -22.56
C ALA A 269 7.49 -18.79 -21.93
N GLY A 270 6.60 -19.47 -22.65
CA GLY A 270 6.06 -20.77 -22.24
C GLY A 270 4.59 -20.74 -21.78
N THR A 271 3.98 -21.84 -21.97
CA THR A 271 2.58 -22.28 -21.79
C THR A 271 1.72 -21.50 -20.78
N ASP A 272 0.58 -21.04 -21.24
CA ASP A 272 -0.49 -20.32 -20.53
C ASP A 272 -1.00 -20.96 -19.20
N ASP A 273 -0.56 -22.17 -18.86
CA ASP A 273 -1.08 -22.98 -17.75
C ASP A 273 -0.07 -23.27 -16.62
N ALA A 274 1.13 -22.73 -16.65
CA ALA A 274 2.05 -22.93 -15.53
C ALA A 274 1.54 -22.15 -14.30
N PRO A 275 1.38 -22.82 -13.14
CA PRO A 275 1.04 -22.11 -11.92
C PRO A 275 2.21 -21.17 -11.55
N LEU A 276 1.90 -19.93 -11.22
CA LEU A 276 2.89 -19.03 -10.63
C LEU A 276 3.43 -19.66 -9.34
N PRO A 277 4.69 -19.37 -8.93
CA PRO A 277 5.23 -19.83 -7.67
C PRO A 277 4.26 -19.53 -6.52
N GLU A 278 4.15 -20.43 -5.54
CA GLU A 278 3.29 -20.16 -4.36
C GLU A 278 3.61 -18.76 -3.81
N ALA A 279 2.54 -17.99 -3.53
CA ALA A 279 2.70 -16.71 -2.90
C ALA A 279 3.44 -16.90 -1.57
N PRO A 280 4.46 -16.09 -1.26
CA PRO A 280 5.15 -16.19 0.01
C PRO A 280 4.14 -16.03 1.14
N ASP A 281 4.34 -16.76 2.23
CA ASP A 281 3.46 -16.74 3.43
C ASP A 281 3.39 -15.37 4.14
N GLY A 282 3.97 -14.34 3.53
CA GLY A 282 4.05 -12.98 4.05
C GLY A 282 5.04 -12.81 5.20
N LYS A 283 5.58 -13.92 5.69
CA LYS A 283 6.62 -13.96 6.72
C LYS A 283 7.93 -14.24 6.02
N GLY A 284 8.49 -13.22 5.38
CA GLY A 284 9.82 -13.35 4.79
C GLY A 284 10.79 -13.86 5.82
N SER A 285 11.55 -14.92 5.48
CA SER A 285 12.55 -15.59 6.34
C SER A 285 13.72 -14.69 6.79
N PHE A 286 13.65 -13.42 6.53
CA PHE A 286 14.73 -12.44 6.81
C PHE A 286 14.80 -12.04 8.29
N TRP A 287 13.82 -12.43 9.11
CA TRP A 287 13.63 -11.86 10.45
C TRP A 287 14.00 -12.79 11.59
N ASP A 288 14.26 -14.05 11.33
CA ASP A 288 14.43 -15.05 12.41
C ASP A 288 15.73 -14.91 13.22
N ASP A 289 16.72 -14.10 12.76
CA ASP A 289 18.03 -14.07 13.39
C ASP A 289 18.63 -12.69 13.75
N GLY A 290 17.89 -11.59 13.55
CA GLY A 290 18.42 -10.24 13.82
C GLY A 290 18.28 -9.82 15.29
N ALA A 291 19.37 -9.52 15.97
CA ALA A 291 19.38 -9.07 17.37
C ALA A 291 18.54 -7.79 17.59
N ALA A 292 18.49 -6.89 16.60
CA ALA A 292 17.73 -5.65 16.66
C ALA A 292 16.22 -5.91 16.65
N VAL A 293 15.75 -6.84 15.82
CA VAL A 293 14.32 -7.21 15.74
C VAL A 293 13.88 -7.92 17.00
N THR A 294 14.63 -8.90 17.48
CA THR A 294 14.34 -9.59 18.75
C THR A 294 14.18 -8.62 19.92
N GLN A 295 14.97 -7.55 19.94
CA GLN A 295 14.87 -6.54 20.99
C GLN A 295 13.63 -5.65 20.80
N ILE A 296 13.27 -5.30 19.56
CA ILE A 296 12.06 -4.53 19.26
C ILE A 296 10.81 -5.34 19.59
N ASP A 297 10.79 -6.63 19.31
CA ASP A 297 9.71 -7.53 19.74
C ASP A 297 9.50 -7.48 21.24
N ALA A 298 10.59 -7.59 22.00
CA ALA A 298 10.53 -7.51 23.45
C ALA A 298 10.02 -6.13 23.95
N ASP A 299 10.32 -5.06 23.23
CA ASP A 299 9.84 -3.70 23.53
C ASP A 299 8.35 -3.56 23.17
N LEU A 300 7.91 -4.10 22.04
CA LEU A 300 6.49 -4.13 21.65
C LEU A 300 5.66 -5.01 22.61
N ASP A 301 6.19 -6.13 23.08
CA ASP A 301 5.53 -6.97 24.07
C ASP A 301 5.38 -6.24 25.41
N ARG A 302 6.36 -5.43 25.82
CA ARG A 302 6.23 -4.55 26.99
C ARG A 302 5.14 -3.50 26.80
N VAL A 303 5.04 -2.88 25.63
CA VAL A 303 3.96 -1.93 25.32
C VAL A 303 2.61 -2.66 25.39
N ARG A 304 2.49 -3.85 24.85
CA ARG A 304 1.27 -4.67 24.90
C ARG A 304 0.85 -4.99 26.34
N ALA A 305 1.78 -5.45 27.16
CA ALA A 305 1.51 -5.77 28.55
C ALA A 305 1.06 -4.54 29.37
N ALA A 306 1.68 -3.38 29.14
CA ALA A 306 1.30 -2.12 29.75
C ALA A 306 -0.08 -1.63 29.27
N LEU A 307 -0.39 -1.81 27.98
CA LEU A 307 -1.68 -1.48 27.40
C LEU A 307 -2.80 -2.34 27.98
N GLU A 308 -2.61 -3.64 28.15
CA GLU A 308 -3.57 -4.52 28.81
C GLU A 308 -3.89 -4.10 30.26
N GLN A 309 -2.90 -3.59 31.00
CA GLN A 309 -3.12 -3.05 32.34
C GLN A 309 -3.97 -1.77 32.29
N LEU A 310 -3.69 -0.90 31.33
CA LEU A 310 -4.44 0.34 31.10
C LEU A 310 -5.89 0.04 30.74
N GLU A 311 -6.14 -0.93 29.85
CA GLU A 311 -7.48 -1.36 29.46
C GLU A 311 -8.29 -1.89 30.66
N LYS A 312 -7.69 -2.74 31.47
CA LYS A 312 -8.33 -3.23 32.73
C LYS A 312 -8.69 -2.09 33.67
N ALA A 313 -7.90 -1.01 33.68
CA ALA A 313 -8.14 0.16 34.53
C ALA A 313 -9.21 1.11 33.96
N ARG A 314 -9.39 1.16 32.63
CA ARG A 314 -10.22 2.16 31.94
C ARG A 314 -11.53 1.62 31.35
N GLY A 315 -11.70 0.31 31.26
CA GLY A 315 -12.95 -0.33 30.85
C GLY A 315 -13.48 0.15 29.49
N SER A 316 -14.55 0.91 29.46
CA SER A 316 -15.21 1.34 28.22
C SER A 316 -14.39 2.29 27.34
N GLU A 317 -13.31 2.86 27.85
CA GLU A 317 -12.39 3.72 27.07
C GLU A 317 -11.22 2.92 26.48
N ALA A 318 -11.17 1.60 26.67
CA ALA A 318 -10.06 0.75 26.29
C ALA A 318 -9.68 0.90 24.81
N HIS A 319 -10.66 0.91 23.91
CA HIS A 319 -10.41 1.05 22.45
C HIS A 319 -9.74 2.39 22.10
N ALA A 320 -10.17 3.50 22.72
CA ALA A 320 -9.58 4.81 22.47
C ALA A 320 -8.09 4.86 22.85
N TYR A 321 -7.73 4.27 24.00
CA TYR A 321 -6.34 4.14 24.43
C TYR A 321 -5.55 3.21 23.54
N ARG A 322 -6.13 2.10 23.10
CA ARG A 322 -5.52 1.14 22.18
C ARG A 322 -5.17 1.79 20.86
N ILE A 323 -6.12 2.52 20.25
CA ILE A 323 -5.92 3.27 19.00
C ILE A 323 -4.82 4.33 19.17
N MET A 324 -4.84 5.07 20.27
CA MET A 324 -3.82 6.09 20.56
C MET A 324 -2.42 5.46 20.64
N VAL A 325 -2.27 4.37 21.38
CA VAL A 325 -0.97 3.69 21.55
C VAL A 325 -0.48 3.12 20.23
N CYS A 326 -1.35 2.49 19.45
CA CYS A 326 -1.02 2.01 18.10
C CYS A 326 -0.56 3.15 17.19
N GLY A 327 -1.22 4.30 17.22
CA GLY A 327 -0.82 5.49 16.48
C GLY A 327 0.56 6.01 16.90
N LEU A 328 0.86 6.03 18.19
CA LEU A 328 2.19 6.42 18.70
C LEU A 328 3.28 5.45 18.25
N VAL A 329 3.07 4.14 18.37
CA VAL A 329 4.02 3.12 17.93
C VAL A 329 4.28 3.25 16.43
N HIS A 330 3.24 3.40 15.62
CA HIS A 330 3.36 3.60 14.18
C HIS A 330 4.14 4.87 13.84
N ALA A 331 3.78 6.00 14.46
CA ALA A 331 4.43 7.28 14.20
C ALA A 331 5.93 7.27 14.57
N GLU A 332 6.30 6.66 15.69
CA GLU A 332 7.70 6.56 16.11
C GLU A 332 8.52 5.63 15.20
N THR A 333 7.95 4.50 14.77
CA THR A 333 8.61 3.61 13.81
C THR A 333 8.85 4.34 12.48
N ARG A 334 7.83 5.02 11.98
CA ARG A 334 7.92 5.76 10.73
C ARG A 334 8.92 6.92 10.79
N ALA A 335 8.97 7.66 11.91
CA ALA A 335 9.91 8.76 12.09
C ALA A 335 11.38 8.32 11.97
N ILE A 336 11.68 7.07 12.32
CA ILE A 336 13.03 6.50 12.16
C ILE A 336 13.30 6.15 10.71
N LEU A 337 12.32 5.56 10.02
CA LEU A 337 12.44 5.21 8.61
C LEU A 337 12.52 6.44 7.69
N GLU A 338 11.93 7.55 8.08
CA GLU A 338 11.96 8.84 7.37
C GLU A 338 13.29 9.60 7.54
N THR A 339 14.15 9.18 8.46
CA THR A 339 15.41 9.89 8.75
C THR A 339 16.38 9.78 7.58
N GLU A 340 16.91 10.90 7.11
CA GLU A 340 18.03 10.94 6.18
C GLU A 340 19.34 10.67 6.93
N GLY A 341 19.74 9.40 7.01
CA GLY A 341 20.98 9.01 7.71
C GLY A 341 20.91 7.60 8.27
N PRO A 342 21.90 7.21 9.09
CA PRO A 342 21.86 5.91 9.74
C PRO A 342 20.65 5.79 10.65
N PHE A 343 19.96 4.64 10.57
CA PHE A 343 18.79 4.39 11.42
C PHE A 343 19.17 4.32 12.90
N ASP A 344 18.54 5.14 13.72
CA ASP A 344 18.70 5.14 15.18
C ASP A 344 17.71 4.16 15.83
N VAL A 345 18.04 2.86 15.76
CA VAL A 345 17.23 1.80 16.38
C VAL A 345 17.11 2.00 17.89
N GLU A 346 18.18 2.48 18.56
CA GLU A 346 18.13 2.77 19.99
C GLU A 346 17.13 3.87 20.33
N ARG A 347 16.93 4.83 19.43
CA ARG A 347 15.88 5.86 19.58
C ARG A 347 14.50 5.20 19.59
N LEU A 348 14.21 4.28 18.65
CA LEU A 348 12.94 3.56 18.63
C LEU A 348 12.71 2.78 19.93
N GLN A 349 13.72 2.05 20.38
CA GLN A 349 13.64 1.28 21.63
C GLN A 349 13.34 2.19 22.83
N ARG A 350 14.02 3.34 22.93
CA ARG A 350 13.73 4.34 23.99
C ARG A 350 12.28 4.84 23.90
N ARG A 351 11.77 5.11 22.69
CA ARG A 351 10.41 5.61 22.49
C ARG A 351 9.35 4.56 22.82
N LEU A 352 9.58 3.29 22.45
CA LEU A 352 8.69 2.20 22.84
C LEU A 352 8.66 2.01 24.38
N ALA A 353 9.81 2.12 25.04
CA ALA A 353 9.88 2.07 26.50
C ALA A 353 9.14 3.26 27.16
N ASP A 354 9.21 4.46 26.56
CA ASP A 354 8.46 5.62 27.02
C ASP A 354 6.95 5.42 26.86
N ILE A 355 6.50 4.86 25.74
CA ILE A 355 5.09 4.54 25.51
C ILE A 355 4.58 3.51 26.54
N ALA A 356 5.34 2.45 26.80
CA ALA A 356 4.98 1.46 27.83
C ALA A 356 4.84 2.12 29.20
N ARG A 357 5.80 2.96 29.60
CA ARG A 357 5.76 3.70 30.86
C ARG A 357 4.53 4.62 30.96
N LEU A 358 4.20 5.34 29.90
CA LEU A 358 2.99 6.18 29.84
C LEU A 358 1.72 5.37 30.06
N CYS A 359 1.59 4.19 29.42
CA CYS A 359 0.46 3.31 29.66
C CYS A 359 0.35 2.88 31.13
N GLU A 360 1.46 2.52 31.78
CA GLU A 360 1.50 2.16 33.21
C GLU A 360 1.12 3.33 34.11
N GLU A 361 1.59 4.55 33.81
CA GLU A 361 1.26 5.76 34.57
C GLU A 361 -0.24 6.06 34.44
N PHE A 362 -0.80 6.04 33.23
CA PHE A 362 -2.23 6.25 33.02
C PHE A 362 -3.10 5.17 33.69
N ALA A 363 -2.64 3.92 33.74
CA ALA A 363 -3.33 2.84 34.47
C ALA A 363 -3.40 3.09 35.98
N ARG A 364 -2.41 3.79 36.54
CA ARG A 364 -2.33 4.12 37.99
C ARG A 364 -3.12 5.37 38.37
N LEU A 365 -3.38 6.28 37.41
CA LEU A 365 -4.18 7.46 37.67
C LEU A 365 -5.62 7.03 38.00
N ARG A 366 -6.07 7.30 39.21
CA ARG A 366 -7.48 7.09 39.58
C ARG A 366 -8.33 8.18 38.92
N THR A 367 -9.41 7.77 38.27
CA THR A 367 -10.47 8.67 37.80
C THR A 367 -11.11 9.44 38.94
#